data_044ee6c9c7477b8539e5e5e44f1ba775
#
_entry.id   044ee6c9c7477b8539e5e5e44f1ba775
#
_cell.length_a   1.000
_cell.length_b   1.000
_cell.length_c   1.000
_cell.angle_alpha   90.00
_cell.angle_beta   90.00
_cell.angle_gamma   90.00
#
_symmetry.space_group_name_H-M   'P 1'
#
loop_
_entity.id
_entity.type
_entity.pdbx_description
1 polymer ?
#
loop_
_entity_poly.entity_id
_entity_poly.type
_entity_poly.pdbx_seq_one_letter_code
_entity_poly.pdbx_strand_id
1 'polypeptide(L)'
;MTKVRTRYAPSPTGKMHVGNLRSALYEFLIAKHAGGEFMLRIEDTDQERYVEGATEIIYRTLETAGLKHDEGPDKDGGYGPYVQSERMKTGIYLKYAKELIEKGEAYYCFCDKERLESIKTEVVEGKEITMYDKHCLSLSKEEIEANLSAGKPYVIRQNIPNEGTTTFHDELYGDITVENAELDDMILIKSDGYPTYNFANVVDDHTMNITHVVRGNEYLSSAPKYQRLYDAFGWESPVYIHLPLITDENHKKLSKRSGHASFEDLLEQGFLPEAIVNYIALLGWSPEDNREIFTLDELIRDFDYHRISKSPAVFDIVKLKWMNGEYLKAMDFDAFYEAAEPYLKKAITKDLDLRRIAEMVKTRIEIFPDIAEHVDFFEEVPEYDISMYAHKKMKTSPESSLEVLKDILPRLEVQEDYSNDALYAMLCEYVKEKEYKNGYVMWPIRTAVSGKQMTPGGATKLMEVLGKEESISRIKAAIEKLEKEL
;
A
#
# COMPACT_ATOMS: atom_id res chain seq x y z
N MET A 1 20.31 26.78 6.05
CA MET A 1 20.05 25.33 6.18
C MET A 1 19.96 24.75 4.79
N THR A 2 20.59 23.63 4.54
CA THR A 2 20.50 22.91 3.26
C THR A 2 19.05 22.48 3.08
N LYS A 3 18.47 22.66 1.89
CA LYS A 3 17.11 22.23 1.57
C LYS A 3 17.00 20.72 1.73
N VAL A 4 15.97 20.21 2.41
CA VAL A 4 15.73 18.76 2.53
C VAL A 4 15.46 18.19 1.14
N ARG A 5 16.17 17.11 0.79
CA ARG A 5 16.01 16.38 -0.47
C ARG A 5 15.96 14.91 -0.19
N THR A 6 14.90 14.30 -0.62
CA THR A 6 14.67 12.84 -0.54
C THR A 6 14.53 12.25 -1.95
N ARG A 7 14.64 10.93 -2.06
CA ARG A 7 14.45 10.26 -3.34
C ARG A 7 13.71 8.94 -3.17
N TYR A 8 12.68 8.71 -3.96
CA TYR A 8 12.22 7.37 -4.22
C TYR A 8 13.05 6.78 -5.37
N ALA A 9 13.68 5.65 -5.11
CA ALA A 9 14.66 5.06 -6.01
C ALA A 9 14.32 3.58 -6.33
N PRO A 10 13.20 3.33 -7.03
CA PRO A 10 12.75 1.98 -7.31
C PRO A 10 13.54 1.32 -8.45
N SER A 11 13.75 0.00 -8.34
CA SER A 11 14.07 -0.84 -9.50
C SER A 11 12.79 -1.17 -10.27
N PRO A 12 12.78 -1.11 -11.61
CA PRO A 12 11.59 -1.32 -12.44
C PRO A 12 11.27 -2.82 -12.56
N THR A 13 10.62 -3.40 -11.54
CA THR A 13 10.35 -4.84 -11.41
C THR A 13 8.86 -5.22 -11.41
N GLY A 14 7.96 -4.31 -11.81
CA GLY A 14 6.51 -4.53 -11.91
C GLY A 14 5.68 -3.83 -10.83
N LYS A 15 4.55 -4.45 -10.42
CA LYS A 15 3.60 -3.87 -9.43
C LYS A 15 4.30 -3.41 -8.15
N MET A 16 3.88 -2.26 -7.62
CA MET A 16 4.50 -1.65 -6.44
C MET A 16 4.04 -2.32 -5.14
N HIS A 17 4.97 -3.02 -4.48
CA HIS A 17 4.71 -3.61 -3.17
C HIS A 17 4.39 -2.53 -2.11
N VAL A 18 3.46 -2.82 -1.19
CA VAL A 18 3.04 -1.92 -0.10
C VAL A 18 4.25 -1.37 0.70
N GLY A 19 5.29 -2.20 0.92
CA GLY A 19 6.52 -1.76 1.58
C GLY A 19 7.30 -0.71 0.80
N ASN A 20 7.35 -0.84 -0.53
CA ASN A 20 8.02 0.15 -1.39
C ASN A 20 7.21 1.45 -1.43
N LEU A 21 5.87 1.35 -1.49
CA LEU A 21 5.01 2.53 -1.44
C LEU A 21 5.12 3.25 -0.09
N ARG A 22 5.28 2.51 1.03
CA ARG A 22 5.54 3.12 2.35
C ARG A 22 6.85 3.91 2.35
N SER A 23 7.91 3.36 1.77
CA SER A 23 9.18 4.09 1.66
C SER A 23 9.02 5.35 0.82
N ALA A 24 8.36 5.26 -0.36
CA ALA A 24 8.07 6.42 -1.20
C ALA A 24 7.23 7.47 -0.48
N LEU A 25 6.19 7.05 0.24
CA LEU A 25 5.32 7.95 1.02
C LEU A 25 6.10 8.68 2.11
N TYR A 26 6.93 7.97 2.88
CA TYR A 26 7.71 8.59 3.96
C TYR A 26 8.76 9.55 3.41
N GLU A 27 9.44 9.21 2.32
CA GLU A 27 10.35 10.10 1.60
C GLU A 27 9.62 11.38 1.15
N PHE A 28 8.43 11.22 0.56
CA PHE A 28 7.57 12.33 0.13
C PHE A 28 7.15 13.20 1.32
N LEU A 29 6.67 12.59 2.41
CA LEU A 29 6.20 13.32 3.60
C LEU A 29 7.34 14.10 4.27
N ILE A 30 8.53 13.51 4.42
CA ILE A 30 9.72 14.18 4.97
C ILE A 30 10.09 15.39 4.12
N ALA A 31 10.17 15.24 2.80
CA ALA A 31 10.49 16.34 1.91
C ALA A 31 9.45 17.47 1.99
N LYS A 32 8.17 17.12 1.85
CA LYS A 32 7.09 18.12 1.79
C LYS A 32 6.86 18.81 3.13
N HIS A 33 6.95 18.10 4.25
CA HIS A 33 6.89 18.67 5.59
C HIS A 33 7.95 19.76 5.80
N ALA A 34 9.18 19.51 5.33
CA ALA A 34 10.28 20.45 5.43
C ALA A 34 10.32 21.53 4.33
N GLY A 35 9.31 21.59 3.44
CA GLY A 35 9.32 22.47 2.26
C GLY A 35 10.45 22.14 1.27
N GLY A 36 10.88 20.89 1.25
CA GLY A 36 11.96 20.34 0.46
C GLY A 36 11.54 19.79 -0.88
N GLU A 37 12.36 18.90 -1.44
CA GLU A 37 12.17 18.29 -2.76
C GLU A 37 12.14 16.77 -2.67
N PHE A 38 11.20 16.16 -3.35
CA PHE A 38 11.05 14.72 -3.52
C PHE A 38 11.39 14.33 -4.95
N MET A 39 12.43 13.51 -5.11
CA MET A 39 12.99 13.08 -6.40
C MET A 39 12.55 11.66 -6.74
N LEU A 40 12.34 11.39 -8.03
CA LEU A 40 12.23 10.03 -8.57
C LEU A 40 13.51 9.65 -9.31
N ARG A 41 14.19 8.57 -8.90
CA ARG A 41 15.34 7.99 -9.58
C ARG A 41 15.06 6.52 -9.94
N ILE A 42 15.24 6.15 -11.19
CA ILE A 42 15.05 4.76 -11.63
C ILE A 42 16.39 4.01 -11.53
N GLU A 43 16.41 2.95 -10.72
CA GLU A 43 17.59 2.12 -10.47
C GLU A 43 17.51 0.81 -11.26
N ASP A 44 17.99 0.87 -12.50
CA ASP A 44 17.95 -0.21 -13.49
C ASP A 44 19.33 -0.81 -13.79
N THR A 45 20.26 -0.75 -12.85
CA THR A 45 21.62 -1.33 -13.02
C THR A 45 21.62 -2.86 -13.13
N ASP A 46 20.55 -3.52 -12.67
CA ASP A 46 20.31 -4.95 -12.85
C ASP A 46 19.40 -5.18 -14.06
N GLN A 47 20.00 -5.26 -15.24
CA GLN A 47 19.29 -5.42 -16.51
C GLN A 47 18.57 -6.78 -16.65
N GLU A 48 18.96 -7.80 -15.87
CA GLU A 48 18.31 -9.12 -15.90
C GLU A 48 16.92 -9.08 -15.22
N ARG A 49 16.70 -8.13 -14.30
CA ARG A 49 15.42 -7.94 -13.59
C ARG A 49 14.53 -6.88 -14.20
N TYR A 50 15.00 -6.21 -15.24
CA TYR A 50 14.19 -5.19 -15.92
C TYR A 50 12.90 -5.80 -16.49
N VAL A 51 11.77 -5.17 -16.20
CA VAL A 51 10.44 -5.54 -16.75
C VAL A 51 9.95 -4.38 -17.61
N GLU A 52 9.68 -4.65 -18.87
CA GLU A 52 9.11 -3.66 -19.79
C GLU A 52 7.76 -3.14 -19.25
N GLY A 53 7.55 -1.82 -19.29
CA GLY A 53 6.35 -1.17 -18.77
C GLY A 53 6.36 -0.93 -17.25
N ALA A 54 7.38 -1.40 -16.50
CA ALA A 54 7.42 -1.22 -15.05
C ALA A 54 7.62 0.25 -14.65
N THR A 55 8.32 1.04 -15.45
CA THR A 55 8.52 2.48 -15.19
C THR A 55 7.19 3.22 -15.28
N GLU A 56 6.35 2.91 -16.25
CA GLU A 56 5.01 3.49 -16.42
C GLU A 56 4.09 3.12 -15.24
N ILE A 57 4.24 1.91 -14.68
CA ILE A 57 3.52 1.50 -13.47
C ILE A 57 3.97 2.38 -12.29
N ILE A 58 5.27 2.64 -12.13
CA ILE A 58 5.79 3.50 -11.06
C ILE A 58 5.17 4.90 -11.16
N TYR A 59 5.19 5.52 -12.33
CA TYR A 59 4.59 6.85 -12.54
C TYR A 59 3.10 6.87 -12.19
N ARG A 60 2.34 5.92 -12.76
CA ARG A 60 0.90 5.82 -12.50
C ARG A 60 0.59 5.60 -11.02
N THR A 61 1.36 4.76 -10.34
CA THR A 61 1.19 4.50 -8.91
C THR A 61 1.44 5.75 -8.09
N LEU A 62 2.54 6.46 -8.34
CA LEU A 62 2.84 7.73 -7.64
C LEU A 62 1.79 8.78 -7.90
N GLU A 63 1.32 8.93 -9.15
CA GLU A 63 0.25 9.86 -9.52
C GLU A 63 -1.06 9.52 -8.81
N THR A 64 -1.48 8.26 -8.86
CA THR A 64 -2.72 7.79 -8.22
C THR A 64 -2.66 7.92 -6.69
N ALA A 65 -1.49 7.69 -6.09
CA ALA A 65 -1.26 7.89 -4.65
C ALA A 65 -1.10 9.37 -4.26
N GLY A 66 -1.07 10.30 -5.20
CA GLY A 66 -0.87 11.73 -4.95
C GLY A 66 0.57 12.13 -4.63
N LEU A 67 1.54 11.23 -4.79
CA LEU A 67 2.96 11.44 -4.45
C LEU A 67 3.73 12.06 -5.61
N LYS A 68 3.40 13.30 -5.95
CA LYS A 68 4.02 14.01 -7.09
C LYS A 68 5.47 14.35 -6.79
N HIS A 69 6.40 13.81 -7.60
CA HIS A 69 7.81 14.17 -7.52
C HIS A 69 8.08 15.56 -8.11
N ASP A 70 9.10 16.22 -7.59
CA ASP A 70 9.52 17.55 -8.03
C ASP A 70 10.47 17.47 -9.20
N GLU A 71 11.27 16.40 -9.27
CA GLU A 71 12.21 16.10 -10.33
C GLU A 71 12.36 14.57 -10.54
N GLY A 72 12.72 14.18 -11.74
CA GLY A 72 12.85 12.78 -12.14
C GLY A 72 13.14 12.65 -13.64
N PRO A 73 13.03 11.44 -14.22
CA PRO A 73 13.34 11.22 -15.63
C PRO A 73 12.46 12.04 -16.61
N ASP A 74 11.25 12.38 -16.19
CA ASP A 74 10.26 13.16 -16.95
C ASP A 74 10.30 14.66 -16.63
N LYS A 75 11.04 15.07 -15.60
CA LYS A 75 11.09 16.44 -15.11
C LYS A 75 12.47 16.76 -14.56
N ASP A 76 13.33 17.34 -15.39
CA ASP A 76 14.71 17.65 -15.03
C ASP A 76 14.78 18.78 -13.99
N GLY A 77 15.49 18.51 -12.88
CA GLY A 77 15.84 19.48 -11.83
C GLY A 77 17.31 19.90 -11.87
N GLY A 78 18.05 19.51 -12.90
CA GLY A 78 19.47 19.85 -13.08
C GLY A 78 20.45 18.83 -12.50
N TYR A 79 19.97 17.65 -12.04
CA TYR A 79 20.79 16.58 -11.48
C TYR A 79 20.81 15.31 -12.36
N GLY A 80 20.13 15.35 -13.51
CA GLY A 80 20.01 14.24 -14.43
C GLY A 80 21.33 13.72 -15.01
N PRO A 81 21.30 12.60 -15.71
CA PRO A 81 20.15 11.69 -15.90
C PRO A 81 19.68 11.03 -14.61
N TYR A 82 18.34 10.79 -14.50
CA TYR A 82 17.72 10.16 -13.33
C TYR A 82 17.47 8.65 -13.51
N VAL A 83 17.87 8.09 -14.63
CA VAL A 83 17.90 6.65 -14.89
C VAL A 83 19.34 6.18 -14.82
N GLN A 84 19.64 5.20 -13.96
CA GLN A 84 21.04 4.82 -13.69
C GLN A 84 21.77 4.27 -14.93
N SER A 85 21.10 3.52 -15.80
CA SER A 85 21.69 3.05 -17.05
C SER A 85 22.07 4.18 -18.03
N GLU A 86 21.32 5.28 -18.02
CA GLU A 86 21.64 6.48 -18.78
C GLU A 86 22.77 7.26 -18.12
N ARG A 87 22.71 7.38 -16.79
CA ARG A 87 23.74 8.05 -15.99
C ARG A 87 25.07 7.35 -16.08
N MET A 88 25.11 6.01 -16.17
CA MET A 88 26.30 5.24 -16.44
C MET A 88 27.02 5.68 -17.72
N LYS A 89 26.27 5.99 -18.80
CA LYS A 89 26.84 6.43 -20.09
C LYS A 89 27.61 7.75 -19.98
N THR A 90 27.39 8.55 -18.95
CA THR A 90 28.18 9.77 -18.68
C THR A 90 29.57 9.47 -18.13
N GLY A 91 29.86 8.23 -17.74
CA GLY A 91 31.13 7.81 -17.15
C GLY A 91 31.27 8.17 -15.66
N ILE A 92 30.25 8.70 -15.01
CA ILE A 92 30.30 9.21 -13.64
C ILE A 92 30.77 8.16 -12.63
N TYR A 93 30.20 6.94 -12.71
CA TYR A 93 30.56 5.87 -11.75
C TYR A 93 32.02 5.42 -11.92
N LEU A 94 32.47 5.25 -13.16
CA LEU A 94 33.86 4.87 -13.41
C LEU A 94 34.83 5.98 -12.97
N LYS A 95 34.47 7.26 -13.12
CA LYS A 95 35.25 8.38 -12.63
C LYS A 95 35.44 8.29 -11.10
N TYR A 96 34.41 8.09 -10.34
CA TYR A 96 34.48 7.99 -8.87
C TYR A 96 35.15 6.69 -8.41
N ALA A 97 34.97 5.59 -9.10
CA ALA A 97 35.68 4.34 -8.81
C ALA A 97 37.19 4.50 -9.01
N LYS A 98 37.64 5.22 -10.06
CA LYS A 98 39.07 5.55 -10.28
C LYS A 98 39.62 6.50 -9.23
N GLU A 99 38.83 7.49 -8.78
CA GLU A 99 39.21 8.37 -7.67
C GLU A 99 39.50 7.58 -6.39
N LEU A 100 38.67 6.56 -6.08
CA LEU A 100 38.92 5.66 -4.95
C LEU A 100 40.21 4.82 -5.14
N ILE A 101 40.52 4.38 -6.37
CA ILE A 101 41.78 3.69 -6.65
C ILE A 101 42.97 4.62 -6.39
N GLU A 102 42.90 5.87 -6.83
CA GLU A 102 43.94 6.86 -6.60
C GLU A 102 44.18 7.15 -5.12
N LYS A 103 43.10 7.12 -4.31
CA LYS A 103 43.13 7.25 -2.84
C LYS A 103 43.58 5.98 -2.11
N GLY A 104 43.68 4.82 -2.80
CA GLY A 104 43.98 3.53 -2.19
C GLY A 104 42.78 2.86 -1.51
N GLU A 105 41.56 3.43 -1.66
CA GLU A 105 40.29 2.95 -1.10
C GLU A 105 39.55 1.96 -2.04
N ALA A 106 40.11 1.71 -3.25
CA ALA A 106 39.65 0.71 -4.19
C ALA A 106 40.81 0.14 -5.00
N TYR A 107 40.59 -0.99 -5.67
CA TYR A 107 41.59 -1.62 -6.49
C TYR A 107 40.97 -2.45 -7.63
N TYR A 108 41.78 -2.72 -8.67
CA TYR A 108 41.41 -3.62 -9.75
C TYR A 108 41.53 -5.07 -9.32
N CYS A 109 40.53 -5.87 -9.62
CA CYS A 109 40.54 -7.32 -9.39
C CYS A 109 40.37 -8.05 -10.72
N PHE A 110 41.35 -8.88 -11.08
CA PHE A 110 41.41 -9.65 -12.32
C PHE A 110 41.14 -11.16 -12.09
N CYS A 111 40.60 -11.53 -10.91
CA CYS A 111 40.27 -12.92 -10.62
C CYS A 111 39.17 -13.43 -11.55
N ASP A 112 39.39 -14.60 -12.12
CA ASP A 112 38.38 -15.35 -12.85
C ASP A 112 37.47 -16.15 -11.92
N LYS A 113 36.48 -16.81 -12.52
CA LYS A 113 35.48 -17.57 -11.78
C LYS A 113 36.13 -18.74 -11.01
N GLU A 114 37.07 -19.47 -11.62
CA GLU A 114 37.76 -20.61 -10.99
C GLU A 114 38.49 -20.15 -9.72
N ARG A 115 39.20 -19.00 -9.82
CA ARG A 115 39.90 -18.43 -8.66
C ARG A 115 38.95 -18.02 -7.55
N LEU A 116 37.83 -17.38 -7.90
CA LEU A 116 36.81 -16.97 -6.90
C LEU A 116 36.15 -18.18 -6.21
N GLU A 117 35.85 -19.25 -6.95
CA GLU A 117 35.31 -20.50 -6.41
C GLU A 117 36.31 -21.25 -5.52
N SER A 118 37.62 -21.01 -5.67
CA SER A 118 38.66 -21.59 -4.84
C SER A 118 38.83 -20.91 -3.47
N ILE A 119 38.16 -19.78 -3.23
CA ILE A 119 38.20 -19.09 -1.93
C ILE A 119 37.49 -19.95 -0.88
N LYS A 120 38.14 -20.16 0.26
CA LYS A 120 37.59 -20.95 1.34
C LYS A 120 36.38 -20.25 1.95
N THR A 121 35.32 -21.01 2.10
CA THR A 121 34.14 -20.59 2.84
C THR A 121 34.36 -20.87 4.33
N GLU A 122 34.17 -19.89 5.17
CA GLU A 122 34.18 -20.04 6.62
C GLU A 122 32.76 -20.17 7.14
N VAL A 123 32.58 -20.97 8.19
CA VAL A 123 31.28 -21.10 8.87
C VAL A 123 31.32 -20.27 10.14
N VAL A 124 30.59 -19.14 10.14
CA VAL A 124 30.47 -18.25 11.28
C VAL A 124 29.02 -18.32 11.78
N GLU A 125 28.81 -18.69 13.04
CA GLU A 125 27.49 -18.85 13.65
C GLU A 125 26.50 -19.74 12.84
N GLY A 126 27.03 -20.78 12.18
CA GLY A 126 26.22 -21.71 11.38
C GLY A 126 25.83 -21.19 9.98
N LYS A 127 26.36 -20.05 9.55
CA LYS A 127 26.21 -19.52 8.20
C LYS A 127 27.53 -19.63 7.44
N GLU A 128 27.43 -20.09 6.20
CA GLU A 128 28.58 -20.10 5.28
C GLU A 128 28.82 -18.67 4.79
N ILE A 129 30.01 -18.13 5.08
CA ILE A 129 30.46 -16.80 4.64
C ILE A 129 31.71 -16.99 3.77
N THR A 130 31.66 -16.51 2.55
CA THR A 130 32.82 -16.44 1.66
C THR A 130 33.19 -14.98 1.46
N MET A 131 34.32 -14.56 2.04
CA MET A 131 34.85 -13.21 1.86
C MET A 131 35.98 -13.24 0.84
N TYR A 132 36.10 -12.18 0.03
CA TYR A 132 37.20 -12.07 -0.92
C TYR A 132 38.54 -11.85 -0.18
N ASP A 133 39.52 -12.66 -0.49
CA ASP A 133 40.81 -12.71 0.21
C ASP A 133 41.81 -11.60 -0.19
N LYS A 134 41.38 -10.55 -0.86
CA LYS A 134 42.18 -9.39 -1.30
C LYS A 134 43.35 -9.74 -2.19
N HIS A 135 43.33 -10.89 -2.88
CA HIS A 135 44.42 -11.38 -3.73
C HIS A 135 44.98 -10.32 -4.66
N CYS A 136 44.11 -9.60 -5.37
CA CYS A 136 44.56 -8.60 -6.36
C CYS A 136 45.00 -7.26 -5.72
N LEU A 137 44.84 -7.05 -4.44
CA LEU A 137 45.31 -5.84 -3.74
C LEU A 137 46.85 -5.78 -3.72
N SER A 138 47.52 -6.94 -3.75
CA SER A 138 48.98 -7.04 -3.74
C SER A 138 49.67 -6.87 -5.09
N LEU A 139 48.92 -6.70 -6.19
CA LEU A 139 49.45 -6.51 -7.52
C LEU A 139 50.23 -5.18 -7.61
N SER A 140 51.44 -5.23 -8.25
CA SER A 140 52.22 -4.05 -8.55
C SER A 140 51.54 -3.18 -9.63
N LYS A 141 51.93 -1.92 -9.74
CA LYS A 141 51.42 -1.02 -10.78
C LYS A 141 51.71 -1.55 -12.18
N GLU A 142 52.91 -2.12 -12.39
CA GLU A 142 53.34 -2.70 -13.64
C GLU A 142 52.49 -3.92 -14.03
N GLU A 143 52.13 -4.78 -13.06
CA GLU A 143 51.24 -5.92 -13.31
C GLU A 143 49.82 -5.47 -13.64
N ILE A 144 49.29 -4.45 -12.94
CA ILE A 144 47.98 -3.86 -13.22
C ILE A 144 47.96 -3.27 -14.63
N GLU A 145 48.98 -2.46 -15.01
CA GLU A 145 49.07 -1.86 -16.35
C GLU A 145 49.21 -2.93 -17.46
N ALA A 146 49.98 -3.98 -17.22
CA ALA A 146 50.10 -5.10 -18.14
C ALA A 146 48.76 -5.84 -18.33
N ASN A 147 48.04 -6.10 -17.26
CA ASN A 147 46.71 -6.76 -17.34
C ASN A 147 45.68 -5.88 -18.07
N LEU A 148 45.66 -4.57 -17.79
CA LEU A 148 44.75 -3.61 -18.46
C LEU A 148 45.10 -3.49 -19.94
N SER A 149 46.40 -3.38 -20.29
CA SER A 149 46.91 -3.31 -21.68
C SER A 149 46.61 -4.58 -22.47
N ALA A 150 46.64 -5.74 -21.81
CA ALA A 150 46.26 -7.03 -22.38
C ALA A 150 44.74 -7.21 -22.55
N GLY A 151 43.93 -6.23 -22.13
CA GLY A 151 42.47 -6.30 -22.21
C GLY A 151 41.84 -7.37 -21.31
N LYS A 152 42.50 -7.76 -20.21
CA LYS A 152 41.93 -8.71 -19.27
C LYS A 152 40.65 -8.16 -18.65
N PRO A 153 39.58 -8.97 -18.56
CA PRO A 153 38.38 -8.59 -17.80
C PRO A 153 38.76 -8.29 -16.35
N TYR A 154 38.15 -7.25 -15.80
CA TYR A 154 38.35 -6.86 -14.41
C TYR A 154 37.06 -6.35 -13.78
N VAL A 155 37.03 -6.35 -12.44
CA VAL A 155 36.10 -5.60 -11.63
C VAL A 155 36.88 -4.60 -10.77
N ILE A 156 36.23 -3.55 -10.29
CA ILE A 156 36.79 -2.66 -9.26
C ILE A 156 36.15 -3.01 -7.94
N ARG A 157 36.97 -3.29 -6.92
CA ARG A 157 36.52 -3.58 -5.56
C ARG A 157 36.86 -2.46 -4.61
N GLN A 158 36.00 -2.25 -3.63
CA GLN A 158 36.30 -1.42 -2.45
C GLN A 158 37.43 -2.06 -1.66
N ASN A 159 38.34 -1.26 -1.12
CA ASN A 159 39.36 -1.71 -0.18
C ASN A 159 38.96 -1.35 1.24
N ILE A 160 38.42 -2.31 1.99
CA ILE A 160 38.03 -2.12 3.39
C ILE A 160 39.21 -2.53 4.29
N PRO A 161 39.67 -1.68 5.23
CA PRO A 161 40.73 -2.06 6.18
C PRO A 161 40.36 -3.32 6.96
N ASN A 162 41.32 -4.20 7.23
CA ASN A 162 41.08 -5.40 8.04
C ASN A 162 40.97 -5.11 9.55
N GLU A 163 41.47 -3.94 9.99
CA GLU A 163 41.46 -3.52 11.40
C GLU A 163 40.56 -2.31 11.62
N GLY A 164 40.11 -2.12 12.86
CA GLY A 164 39.26 -1.01 13.25
C GLY A 164 37.79 -1.27 13.04
N THR A 165 36.98 -0.25 13.28
CA THR A 165 35.52 -0.33 13.22
C THR A 165 34.97 0.73 12.27
N THR A 166 33.75 0.47 11.76
CA THR A 166 32.95 1.46 11.03
C THR A 166 31.66 1.70 11.78
N THR A 167 31.35 2.96 12.07
CA THR A 167 30.13 3.38 12.74
C THR A 167 29.31 4.27 11.80
N PHE A 168 28.01 4.01 11.71
CA PHE A 168 27.06 4.91 11.06
C PHE A 168 25.88 5.17 12.00
N HIS A 169 25.23 6.32 11.80
CA HIS A 169 24.04 6.67 12.57
C HIS A 169 22.77 6.36 11.77
N ASP A 170 21.79 5.74 12.43
CA ASP A 170 20.43 5.53 11.89
C ASP A 170 19.43 6.16 12.85
N GLU A 171 18.49 6.95 12.33
CA GLU A 171 17.52 7.68 13.16
C GLU A 171 16.64 6.77 14.01
N LEU A 172 16.35 5.55 13.51
CA LEU A 172 15.55 4.57 14.25
C LEU A 172 16.40 3.72 15.19
N TYR A 173 17.56 3.25 14.73
CA TYR A 173 18.34 2.25 15.46
C TYR A 173 19.50 2.87 16.27
N GLY A 174 19.81 4.16 16.04
CA GLY A 174 20.94 4.82 16.69
C GLY A 174 22.28 4.47 16.04
N ASP A 175 23.36 4.63 16.78
CA ASP A 175 24.71 4.31 16.32
C ASP A 175 24.92 2.81 16.19
N ILE A 176 25.30 2.36 14.99
CA ILE A 176 25.59 0.97 14.67
C ILE A 176 27.05 0.87 14.30
N THR A 177 27.80 0.09 15.09
CA THR A 177 29.24 -0.13 14.91
C THR A 177 29.49 -1.58 14.53
N VAL A 178 30.30 -1.80 13.49
CA VAL A 178 30.72 -3.13 13.04
C VAL A 178 32.24 -3.19 12.91
N GLU A 179 32.84 -4.36 13.15
CA GLU A 179 34.27 -4.60 12.90
C GLU A 179 34.53 -4.58 11.39
N ASN A 180 35.57 -3.87 10.94
CA ASN A 180 35.91 -3.81 9.53
C ASN A 180 36.24 -5.20 8.95
N ALA A 181 36.79 -6.09 9.78
CA ALA A 181 37.09 -7.48 9.40
C ALA A 181 35.83 -8.30 9.02
N GLU A 182 34.62 -7.85 9.39
CA GLU A 182 33.36 -8.49 9.01
C GLU A 182 32.79 -7.97 7.67
N LEU A 183 33.43 -6.94 7.11
CA LEU A 183 32.98 -6.30 5.88
C LEU A 183 33.79 -6.84 4.67
N ASP A 184 33.11 -7.48 3.71
CA ASP A 184 33.72 -7.93 2.48
C ASP A 184 33.99 -6.76 1.51
N ASP A 185 35.10 -6.85 0.74
CA ASP A 185 35.44 -5.91 -0.32
C ASP A 185 34.43 -6.02 -1.47
N MET A 186 33.36 -5.25 -1.39
CA MET A 186 32.30 -5.30 -2.38
C MET A 186 32.77 -4.83 -3.76
N ILE A 187 32.18 -5.39 -4.80
CA ILE A 187 32.39 -4.91 -6.17
C ILE A 187 31.71 -3.56 -6.32
N LEU A 188 32.45 -2.56 -6.82
CA LEU A 188 31.97 -1.23 -7.17
C LEU A 188 31.53 -1.18 -8.63
N ILE A 189 32.43 -1.63 -9.55
CA ILE A 189 32.19 -1.71 -10.99
C ILE A 189 32.33 -3.17 -11.43
N LYS A 190 31.33 -3.67 -12.11
CA LYS A 190 31.26 -5.02 -12.68
C LYS A 190 32.13 -5.11 -13.95
N SER A 191 32.41 -6.34 -14.41
CA SER A 191 33.20 -6.58 -15.61
C SER A 191 32.56 -6.09 -16.92
N ASP A 192 31.24 -5.88 -16.91
CA ASP A 192 30.46 -5.26 -18.00
C ASP A 192 30.53 -3.73 -18.00
N GLY A 193 31.19 -3.13 -17.00
CA GLY A 193 31.33 -1.69 -16.80
C GLY A 193 30.16 -1.05 -16.02
N TYR A 194 29.10 -1.80 -15.68
CA TYR A 194 28.03 -1.30 -14.84
C TYR A 194 28.45 -1.19 -13.38
N PRO A 195 28.03 -0.15 -12.67
CA PRO A 195 28.17 -0.11 -11.23
C PRO A 195 27.29 -1.17 -10.57
N THR A 196 27.69 -1.62 -9.39
CA THR A 196 26.74 -2.35 -8.52
C THR A 196 25.75 -1.37 -7.91
N TYR A 197 24.58 -1.88 -7.51
CA TYR A 197 23.59 -1.12 -6.76
C TYR A 197 24.20 -0.37 -5.58
N ASN A 198 25.00 -1.06 -4.78
CA ASN A 198 25.62 -0.52 -3.58
C ASN A 198 26.54 0.69 -3.82
N PHE A 199 27.20 0.73 -4.95
CA PHE A 199 28.07 1.85 -5.33
C PHE A 199 27.30 2.97 -6.01
N ALA A 200 26.40 2.62 -6.95
CA ALA A 200 25.62 3.60 -7.68
C ALA A 200 24.79 4.48 -6.76
N ASN A 201 24.11 3.88 -5.76
CA ASN A 201 23.25 4.65 -4.86
C ASN A 201 24.04 5.71 -4.05
N VAL A 202 25.27 5.39 -3.60
CA VAL A 202 26.11 6.35 -2.84
C VAL A 202 26.57 7.50 -3.73
N VAL A 203 27.04 7.19 -4.94
CA VAL A 203 27.47 8.21 -5.92
C VAL A 203 26.31 9.12 -6.30
N ASP A 204 25.14 8.52 -6.54
CA ASP A 204 23.95 9.27 -6.94
C ASP A 204 23.40 10.11 -5.80
N ASP A 205 23.26 9.54 -4.60
CA ASP A 205 22.77 10.27 -3.44
C ASP A 205 23.64 11.50 -3.14
N HIS A 206 24.98 11.35 -3.23
CA HIS A 206 25.88 12.48 -3.08
C HIS A 206 25.74 13.51 -4.21
N THR A 207 25.83 13.08 -5.47
CA THR A 207 25.85 13.98 -6.63
C THR A 207 24.50 14.61 -6.96
N MET A 208 23.41 14.07 -6.40
CA MET A 208 22.06 14.61 -6.45
C MET A 208 21.69 15.39 -5.17
N ASN A 209 22.65 15.57 -4.26
CA ASN A 209 22.46 16.31 -2.98
C ASN A 209 21.33 15.74 -2.11
N ILE A 210 21.17 14.41 -2.06
CA ILE A 210 20.19 13.76 -1.20
C ILE A 210 20.61 13.93 0.25
N THR A 211 19.69 14.40 1.08
CA THR A 211 19.93 14.68 2.50
C THR A 211 19.36 13.63 3.43
N HIS A 212 18.29 12.95 3.01
CA HIS A 212 17.64 11.89 3.79
C HIS A 212 17.38 10.69 2.90
N VAL A 213 17.63 9.51 3.44
CA VAL A 213 17.47 8.21 2.76
C VAL A 213 16.57 7.33 3.61
N VAL A 214 15.35 7.06 3.12
CA VAL A 214 14.42 6.11 3.72
C VAL A 214 14.39 4.82 2.91
N ARG A 215 14.55 3.68 3.55
CA ARG A 215 14.50 2.36 2.89
C ARG A 215 14.24 1.24 3.89
N GLY A 216 14.05 0.02 3.41
CA GLY A 216 13.83 -1.13 4.27
C GLY A 216 15.05 -1.50 5.13
N ASN A 217 14.81 -2.10 6.28
CA ASN A 217 15.88 -2.52 7.21
C ASN A 217 16.76 -3.66 6.69
N GLU A 218 16.43 -4.28 5.57
CA GLU A 218 17.30 -5.23 4.87
C GLU A 218 18.63 -4.61 4.42
N TYR A 219 18.69 -3.28 4.29
CA TYR A 219 19.91 -2.56 3.93
C TYR A 219 20.81 -2.19 5.11
N LEU A 220 20.38 -2.45 6.35
CA LEU A 220 21.19 -2.18 7.56
C LEU A 220 22.55 -2.89 7.50
N SER A 221 22.60 -4.13 7.00
CA SER A 221 23.85 -4.89 6.85
C SER A 221 24.80 -4.33 5.79
N SER A 222 24.29 -3.56 4.84
CA SER A 222 25.09 -2.92 3.80
C SER A 222 25.50 -1.49 4.14
N ALA A 223 24.79 -0.85 5.07
CA ALA A 223 25.01 0.56 5.44
C ALA A 223 26.45 0.86 5.91
N PRO A 224 27.15 -0.03 6.65
CA PRO A 224 28.55 0.22 7.00
C PRO A 224 29.46 0.33 5.77
N LYS A 225 29.21 -0.44 4.71
CA LYS A 225 29.98 -0.34 3.45
C LYS A 225 29.74 0.98 2.72
N TYR A 226 28.51 1.53 2.83
CA TYR A 226 28.20 2.85 2.29
C TYR A 226 28.89 3.95 3.10
N GLN A 227 28.87 3.84 4.44
CA GLN A 227 29.60 4.78 5.30
C GLN A 227 31.09 4.81 4.94
N ARG A 228 31.71 3.65 4.71
CA ARG A 228 33.11 3.57 4.26
C ARG A 228 33.35 4.30 2.95
N LEU A 229 32.40 4.28 2.01
CA LEU A 229 32.52 5.05 0.76
C LEU A 229 32.43 6.56 1.02
N TYR A 230 31.49 7.02 1.86
CA TYR A 230 31.40 8.43 2.25
C TYR A 230 32.68 8.89 2.94
N ASP A 231 33.24 8.10 3.85
CA ASP A 231 34.49 8.40 4.55
C ASP A 231 35.68 8.48 3.57
N ALA A 232 35.81 7.52 2.63
CA ALA A 232 36.86 7.45 1.65
C ALA A 232 36.85 8.64 0.67
N PHE A 233 35.66 9.10 0.31
CA PHE A 233 35.50 10.32 -0.49
C PHE A 233 35.69 11.61 0.31
N GLY A 234 35.50 11.57 1.63
CA GLY A 234 35.42 12.75 2.49
C GLY A 234 34.07 13.48 2.33
N TRP A 235 33.03 12.74 2.01
CA TRP A 235 31.66 13.27 1.84
C TRP A 235 30.87 13.16 3.15
N GLU A 236 29.92 14.07 3.32
CA GLU A 236 28.93 13.98 4.39
C GLU A 236 27.87 12.92 4.03
N SER A 237 27.58 12.01 4.97
CA SER A 237 26.57 10.98 4.79
C SER A 237 25.16 11.58 4.93
N PRO A 238 24.18 11.09 4.19
CA PRO A 238 22.79 11.48 4.41
C PRO A 238 22.27 10.95 5.74
N VAL A 239 21.15 11.51 6.22
CA VAL A 239 20.38 10.98 7.35
C VAL A 239 19.76 9.67 6.92
N TYR A 240 20.08 8.57 7.61
CA TYR A 240 19.54 7.24 7.34
C TYR A 240 18.35 6.92 8.22
N ILE A 241 17.28 6.41 7.59
CA ILE A 241 16.04 5.97 8.25
C ILE A 241 15.70 4.58 7.69
N HIS A 242 16.06 3.51 8.39
CA HIS A 242 15.77 2.16 7.97
C HIS A 242 14.45 1.67 8.58
N LEU A 243 13.45 1.45 7.72
CA LEU A 243 12.10 1.07 8.13
C LEU A 243 12.02 -0.43 8.46
N PRO A 244 11.35 -0.81 9.55
CA PRO A 244 11.10 -2.21 9.85
C PRO A 244 10.17 -2.85 8.82
N LEU A 245 10.19 -4.19 8.75
CA LEU A 245 9.36 -4.96 7.82
C LEU A 245 7.87 -4.72 8.04
N ILE A 246 7.10 -4.86 6.97
CA ILE A 246 5.66 -5.08 7.05
C ILE A 246 5.43 -6.59 7.02
N THR A 247 4.68 -7.09 7.98
CA THR A 247 4.37 -8.52 8.15
C THR A 247 2.88 -8.78 7.98
N ASP A 248 2.53 -10.03 7.76
CA ASP A 248 1.17 -10.52 7.90
C ASP A 248 0.81 -10.74 9.39
N GLU A 249 -0.41 -11.19 9.64
CA GLU A 249 -0.92 -11.51 10.99
C GLU A 249 -0.13 -12.62 11.71
N ASN A 250 0.61 -13.45 10.96
CA ASN A 250 1.47 -14.50 11.47
C ASN A 250 2.92 -14.04 11.66
N HIS A 251 3.18 -12.74 11.61
CA HIS A 251 4.51 -12.12 11.68
C HIS A 251 5.49 -12.58 10.60
N LYS A 252 4.99 -13.10 9.47
CA LYS A 252 5.81 -13.40 8.30
C LYS A 252 5.84 -12.20 7.37
N LYS A 253 6.96 -12.02 6.66
CA LYS A 253 7.10 -10.95 5.66
C LYS A 253 5.91 -10.99 4.69
N LEU A 254 5.23 -9.86 4.52
CA LEU A 254 4.12 -9.73 3.58
C LEU A 254 4.59 -10.09 2.17
N SER A 255 3.88 -10.99 1.51
CA SER A 255 4.27 -11.51 0.20
C SER A 255 3.17 -11.33 -0.84
N LYS A 256 3.54 -11.33 -2.12
CA LYS A 256 2.58 -11.23 -3.24
C LYS A 256 1.49 -12.33 -3.22
N ARG A 257 1.72 -13.45 -2.54
CA ARG A 257 0.75 -14.56 -2.43
C ARG A 257 -0.43 -14.24 -1.50
N SER A 258 -0.33 -13.20 -0.67
CA SER A 258 -1.43 -12.81 0.23
C SER A 258 -2.57 -12.08 -0.49
N GLY A 259 -2.41 -11.69 -1.77
CA GLY A 259 -3.41 -10.94 -2.54
C GLY A 259 -3.56 -9.46 -2.15
N HIS A 260 -2.81 -8.99 -1.15
CA HIS A 260 -2.89 -7.60 -0.62
C HIS A 260 -1.51 -6.93 -0.57
N ALA A 261 -0.55 -7.44 -1.34
CA ALA A 261 0.84 -7.01 -1.22
C ALA A 261 1.20 -5.84 -2.13
N SER A 262 0.38 -5.48 -3.13
CA SER A 262 0.62 -4.34 -4.01
C SER A 262 -0.51 -3.30 -3.95
N PHE A 263 -0.15 -2.06 -4.27
CA PHE A 263 -1.10 -0.95 -4.34
C PHE A 263 -2.17 -1.20 -5.41
N GLU A 264 -1.76 -1.70 -6.56
CA GLU A 264 -2.63 -2.01 -7.69
C GLU A 264 -3.65 -3.12 -7.32
N ASP A 265 -3.21 -4.16 -6.59
CA ASP A 265 -4.13 -5.23 -6.15
C ASP A 265 -5.20 -4.70 -5.19
N LEU A 266 -4.86 -3.72 -4.35
CA LEU A 266 -5.82 -3.08 -3.45
C LEU A 266 -6.82 -2.20 -4.22
N LEU A 267 -6.36 -1.44 -5.22
CA LEU A 267 -7.25 -0.67 -6.10
C LEU A 267 -8.22 -1.57 -6.86
N GLU A 268 -7.74 -2.70 -7.40
CA GLU A 268 -8.56 -3.70 -8.09
C GLU A 268 -9.65 -4.31 -7.15
N GLN A 269 -9.38 -4.38 -5.85
CA GLN A 269 -10.34 -4.81 -4.82
C GLN A 269 -11.35 -3.72 -4.41
N GLY A 270 -11.25 -2.52 -4.97
CA GLY A 270 -12.21 -1.44 -4.75
C GLY A 270 -11.88 -0.53 -3.56
N PHE A 271 -10.64 -0.53 -3.08
CA PHE A 271 -10.16 0.45 -2.10
C PHE A 271 -9.86 1.79 -2.78
N LEU A 272 -10.11 2.87 -2.06
CA LEU A 272 -9.77 4.23 -2.49
C LEU A 272 -8.26 4.49 -2.34
N PRO A 273 -7.63 5.18 -3.30
CA PRO A 273 -6.20 5.53 -3.20
C PRO A 273 -5.87 6.28 -1.90
N GLU A 274 -6.70 7.24 -1.51
CA GLU A 274 -6.52 8.06 -0.32
C GLU A 274 -6.56 7.21 0.96
N ALA A 275 -7.46 6.23 1.02
CA ALA A 275 -7.57 5.32 2.16
C ALA A 275 -6.34 4.42 2.26
N ILE A 276 -5.84 3.91 1.12
CA ILE A 276 -4.62 3.09 1.08
C ILE A 276 -3.41 3.92 1.53
N VAL A 277 -3.25 5.14 1.02
CA VAL A 277 -2.13 6.04 1.39
C VAL A 277 -2.17 6.37 2.87
N ASN A 278 -3.32 6.75 3.41
CA ASN A 278 -3.48 7.01 4.84
C ASN A 278 -3.16 5.76 5.68
N TYR A 279 -3.68 4.60 5.30
CA TYR A 279 -3.41 3.36 6.01
C TYR A 279 -1.91 3.01 6.02
N ILE A 280 -1.24 3.15 4.86
CA ILE A 280 0.20 2.90 4.72
C ILE A 280 1.01 3.89 5.57
N ALA A 281 0.58 5.15 5.68
CA ALA A 281 1.24 6.12 6.56
C ALA A 281 1.26 5.65 8.02
N LEU A 282 0.19 5.01 8.49
CA LEU A 282 0.08 4.46 9.84
C LEU A 282 0.78 3.10 10.04
N LEU A 283 1.33 2.50 8.99
CA LEU A 283 2.11 1.26 9.11
C LEU A 283 3.52 1.53 9.65
N GLY A 284 3.60 1.73 10.95
CA GLY A 284 4.84 1.97 11.68
C GLY A 284 5.07 3.42 12.10
N TRP A 285 4.17 4.35 11.76
CA TRP A 285 4.16 5.71 12.27
C TRP A 285 2.87 5.97 13.05
N SER A 286 2.92 6.86 14.05
CA SER A 286 1.76 7.28 14.84
C SER A 286 1.76 8.79 15.07
N PRO A 287 0.60 9.48 14.88
CA PRO A 287 0.47 10.91 15.18
C PRO A 287 0.49 11.17 16.70
N GLU A 288 0.56 12.44 17.09
CA GLU A 288 0.53 12.84 18.51
C GLU A 288 -0.84 12.61 19.16
N ASP A 289 -1.91 12.81 18.39
CA ASP A 289 -3.30 12.85 18.88
C ASP A 289 -4.10 11.56 18.65
N ASN A 290 -3.44 10.49 18.23
CA ASN A 290 -4.06 9.19 17.93
C ASN A 290 -5.17 9.23 16.86
N ARG A 291 -5.24 10.26 16.01
CA ARG A 291 -6.11 10.24 14.83
C ARG A 291 -5.72 9.11 13.89
N GLU A 292 -6.69 8.59 13.17
CA GLU A 292 -6.48 7.51 12.19
C GLU A 292 -6.86 7.92 10.76
N ILE A 293 -7.67 8.97 10.60
CA ILE A 293 -8.10 9.45 9.28
C ILE A 293 -7.42 10.78 8.98
N PHE A 294 -6.71 10.84 7.86
CA PHE A 294 -5.93 11.98 7.41
C PHE A 294 -6.09 12.22 5.91
N THR A 295 -6.24 13.46 5.52
CA THR A 295 -5.93 13.86 4.14
C THR A 295 -4.41 13.83 3.91
N LEU A 296 -3.97 13.82 2.65
CA LEU A 296 -2.55 13.88 2.33
C LEU A 296 -1.89 15.18 2.85
N ASP A 297 -2.60 16.30 2.79
CA ASP A 297 -2.10 17.58 3.31
C ASP A 297 -1.94 17.56 4.84
N GLU A 298 -2.83 16.89 5.55
CA GLU A 298 -2.70 16.68 7.00
C GLU A 298 -1.52 15.75 7.31
N LEU A 299 -1.30 14.69 6.53
CA LEU A 299 -0.11 13.85 6.69
C LEU A 299 1.16 14.64 6.45
N ILE A 300 1.25 15.49 5.41
CA ILE A 300 2.40 16.37 5.16
C ILE A 300 2.67 17.29 6.35
N ARG A 301 1.61 17.87 6.92
CA ARG A 301 1.74 18.79 8.04
C ARG A 301 2.19 18.12 9.33
N ASP A 302 1.66 16.93 9.62
CA ASP A 302 1.75 16.29 10.93
C ASP A 302 2.81 15.17 11.00
N PHE A 303 3.44 14.81 9.87
CA PHE A 303 4.40 13.72 9.82
C PHE A 303 5.73 14.10 10.47
N ASP A 304 6.10 13.36 11.50
CA ASP A 304 7.41 13.42 12.15
C ASP A 304 8.06 12.03 12.13
N TYR A 305 9.16 11.88 11.40
CA TYR A 305 9.83 10.59 11.25
C TYR A 305 10.45 10.07 12.56
N HIS A 306 10.70 10.90 13.57
CA HIS A 306 11.14 10.45 14.89
C HIS A 306 10.06 9.64 15.64
N ARG A 307 8.82 9.67 15.15
CA ARG A 307 7.71 8.89 15.68
C ARG A 307 7.50 7.55 14.96
N ILE A 308 8.43 7.17 14.08
CA ILE A 308 8.42 5.85 13.43
C ILE A 308 8.84 4.79 14.45
N SER A 309 8.06 3.71 14.55
CA SER A 309 8.35 2.57 15.43
C SER A 309 9.49 1.71 14.89
N LYS A 310 10.31 1.15 15.80
CA LYS A 310 11.34 0.15 15.46
C LYS A 310 10.77 -1.26 15.24
N SER A 311 9.53 -1.49 15.66
CA SER A 311 8.89 -2.81 15.56
C SER A 311 8.30 -3.02 14.18
N PRO A 312 8.28 -4.26 13.66
CA PRO A 312 7.54 -4.59 12.45
C PRO A 312 6.08 -4.17 12.53
N ALA A 313 5.55 -3.64 11.44
CA ALA A 313 4.15 -3.28 11.32
C ALA A 313 3.36 -4.47 10.77
N VAL A 314 2.22 -4.79 11.36
CA VAL A 314 1.32 -5.85 10.87
C VAL A 314 0.31 -5.25 9.89
N PHE A 315 0.23 -5.83 8.70
CA PHE A 315 -0.78 -5.46 7.72
C PHE A 315 -2.12 -6.08 8.11
N ASP A 316 -3.09 -5.23 8.43
CA ASP A 316 -4.45 -5.60 8.83
C ASP A 316 -5.47 -5.12 7.80
N ILE A 317 -6.00 -6.07 7.01
CA ILE A 317 -6.98 -5.78 5.96
C ILE A 317 -8.33 -5.34 6.54
N VAL A 318 -8.68 -5.78 7.75
CA VAL A 318 -9.94 -5.38 8.41
C VAL A 318 -9.86 -3.90 8.79
N LYS A 319 -8.72 -3.46 9.33
CA LYS A 319 -8.48 -2.05 9.61
C LYS A 319 -8.50 -1.20 8.33
N LEU A 320 -7.89 -1.66 7.24
CA LEU A 320 -7.91 -0.94 5.97
C LEU A 320 -9.34 -0.83 5.42
N LYS A 321 -10.15 -1.89 5.49
CA LYS A 321 -11.57 -1.86 5.09
C LYS A 321 -12.35 -0.83 5.89
N TRP A 322 -12.21 -0.87 7.21
CA TRP A 322 -12.86 0.11 8.08
C TRP A 322 -12.47 1.55 7.71
N MET A 323 -11.17 1.82 7.53
CA MET A 323 -10.70 3.15 7.12
C MET A 323 -11.30 3.56 5.78
N ASN A 324 -11.30 2.66 4.80
CA ASN A 324 -11.89 2.93 3.49
C ASN A 324 -13.39 3.28 3.61
N GLY A 325 -14.12 2.56 4.47
CA GLY A 325 -15.52 2.86 4.77
C GLY A 325 -15.72 4.29 5.33
N GLU A 326 -14.79 4.79 6.17
CA GLU A 326 -14.83 6.17 6.66
C GLU A 326 -14.63 7.20 5.54
N TYR A 327 -13.73 6.93 4.58
CA TYR A 327 -13.57 7.77 3.38
C TYR A 327 -14.81 7.76 2.49
N LEU A 328 -15.42 6.57 2.27
CA LEU A 328 -16.68 6.46 1.50
C LEU A 328 -17.80 7.25 2.14
N LYS A 329 -17.95 7.19 3.47
CA LYS A 329 -18.96 7.98 4.22
C LYS A 329 -18.74 9.49 4.09
N ALA A 330 -17.48 9.93 4.10
CA ALA A 330 -17.11 11.34 3.98
C ALA A 330 -17.15 11.88 2.55
N MET A 331 -17.11 11.00 1.54
CA MET A 331 -17.12 11.37 0.13
C MET A 331 -18.38 12.16 -0.23
N ASP A 332 -18.24 13.17 -1.13
CA ASP A 332 -19.41 13.83 -1.71
C ASP A 332 -20.35 12.82 -2.36
N PHE A 333 -21.66 13.06 -2.27
CA PHE A 333 -22.63 12.06 -2.73
C PHE A 333 -22.61 11.86 -4.25
N ASP A 334 -22.42 12.91 -5.03
CA ASP A 334 -22.38 12.77 -6.48
C ASP A 334 -21.14 12.02 -6.93
N ALA A 335 -19.98 12.31 -6.33
CA ALA A 335 -18.74 11.55 -6.56
C ALA A 335 -18.88 10.09 -6.13
N PHE A 336 -19.52 9.84 -4.97
CA PHE A 336 -19.80 8.48 -4.51
C PHE A 336 -20.70 7.73 -5.50
N TYR A 337 -21.79 8.38 -5.96
CA TYR A 337 -22.72 7.76 -6.89
C TYR A 337 -22.04 7.41 -8.21
N GLU A 338 -21.26 8.31 -8.77
CA GLU A 338 -20.51 8.07 -10.02
C GLU A 338 -19.60 6.84 -9.90
N ALA A 339 -18.89 6.69 -8.78
CA ALA A 339 -18.03 5.54 -8.53
C ALA A 339 -18.81 4.25 -8.22
N ALA A 340 -19.98 4.34 -7.56
CA ALA A 340 -20.82 3.21 -7.18
C ALA A 340 -21.70 2.70 -8.33
N GLU A 341 -22.05 3.56 -9.30
CA GLU A 341 -23.00 3.25 -10.38
C GLU A 341 -22.65 1.97 -11.16
N PRO A 342 -21.39 1.71 -11.56
CA PRO A 342 -21.05 0.47 -12.25
C PRO A 342 -21.35 -0.80 -11.43
N TYR A 343 -21.16 -0.73 -10.11
CA TYR A 343 -21.44 -1.85 -9.20
C TYR A 343 -22.93 -2.04 -9.00
N LEU A 344 -23.70 -0.94 -8.88
CA LEU A 344 -25.16 -0.97 -8.79
C LEU A 344 -25.78 -1.55 -10.06
N LYS A 345 -25.37 -1.07 -11.25
CA LYS A 345 -25.87 -1.57 -12.56
C LYS A 345 -25.52 -3.03 -12.80
N LYS A 346 -24.42 -3.52 -12.23
CA LYS A 346 -24.05 -4.93 -12.30
C LYS A 346 -24.93 -5.81 -11.40
N ALA A 347 -25.36 -5.29 -10.25
CA ALA A 347 -26.16 -6.03 -9.26
C ALA A 347 -27.65 -5.94 -9.53
N ILE A 348 -28.14 -4.86 -10.15
CA ILE A 348 -29.55 -4.55 -10.37
C ILE A 348 -29.76 -4.27 -11.87
N THR A 349 -30.59 -5.11 -12.51
CA THR A 349 -30.97 -4.95 -13.92
C THR A 349 -32.36 -4.34 -14.09
N LYS A 350 -33.16 -4.34 -13.02
CA LYS A 350 -34.48 -3.72 -12.97
C LYS A 350 -34.38 -2.19 -13.05
N ASP A 351 -35.40 -1.56 -13.61
CA ASP A 351 -35.52 -0.11 -13.68
C ASP A 351 -35.94 0.46 -12.31
N LEU A 352 -34.95 0.69 -11.45
CA LEU A 352 -35.10 1.21 -10.11
C LEU A 352 -34.28 2.50 -9.93
N ASP A 353 -34.67 3.32 -8.95
CA ASP A 353 -33.90 4.51 -8.59
C ASP A 353 -32.58 4.16 -7.92
N LEU A 354 -31.52 3.99 -8.75
CA LEU A 354 -30.17 3.63 -8.27
C LEU A 354 -29.56 4.72 -7.37
N ARG A 355 -29.95 5.99 -7.51
CA ARG A 355 -29.47 7.06 -6.62
C ARG A 355 -30.01 6.89 -5.21
N ARG A 356 -31.28 6.54 -5.07
CA ARG A 356 -31.89 6.23 -3.78
C ARG A 356 -31.25 5.00 -3.14
N ILE A 357 -30.92 3.98 -3.91
CA ILE A 357 -30.21 2.80 -3.44
C ILE A 357 -28.80 3.18 -2.98
N ALA A 358 -28.09 4.00 -3.76
CA ALA A 358 -26.75 4.50 -3.43
C ALA A 358 -26.73 5.27 -2.09
N GLU A 359 -27.73 6.14 -1.85
CA GLU A 359 -27.88 6.84 -0.56
C GLU A 359 -27.95 5.88 0.63
N MET A 360 -28.67 4.76 0.48
CA MET A 360 -28.82 3.78 1.54
C MET A 360 -27.54 2.98 1.80
N VAL A 361 -26.80 2.60 0.75
CA VAL A 361 -25.61 1.75 0.89
C VAL A 361 -24.34 2.53 1.27
N LYS A 362 -24.26 3.82 0.98
CA LYS A 362 -23.07 4.67 1.20
C LYS A 362 -22.49 4.54 2.60
N THR A 363 -23.31 4.39 3.62
CA THR A 363 -22.88 4.26 5.02
C THR A 363 -22.75 2.81 5.51
N ARG A 364 -22.94 1.83 4.62
CA ARG A 364 -23.01 0.40 4.96
C ARG A 364 -21.90 -0.42 4.37
N ILE A 365 -21.22 0.09 3.34
CA ILE A 365 -20.15 -0.59 2.65
C ILE A 365 -18.79 -0.10 3.14
N GLU A 366 -17.82 -0.96 3.07
CA GLU A 366 -16.40 -0.65 3.34
C GLU A 366 -15.59 -0.56 2.06
N ILE A 367 -15.98 -1.30 1.00
CA ILE A 367 -15.44 -1.22 -0.35
C ILE A 367 -16.58 -1.27 -1.38
N PHE A 368 -16.37 -0.76 -2.59
CA PHE A 368 -17.41 -0.77 -3.62
C PHE A 368 -17.96 -2.15 -3.99
N PRO A 369 -17.17 -3.23 -4.08
CA PRO A 369 -17.72 -4.58 -4.31
C PRO A 369 -18.76 -5.06 -3.30
N ASP A 370 -18.75 -4.54 -2.06
CA ASP A 370 -19.73 -4.89 -1.03
C ASP A 370 -21.15 -4.50 -1.43
N ILE A 371 -21.31 -3.54 -2.37
CA ILE A 371 -22.61 -3.10 -2.89
C ILE A 371 -23.47 -4.30 -3.32
N ALA A 372 -22.87 -5.25 -4.05
CA ALA A 372 -23.60 -6.38 -4.62
C ALA A 372 -24.37 -7.17 -3.54
N GLU A 373 -23.71 -7.46 -2.40
CA GLU A 373 -24.30 -8.21 -1.29
C GLU A 373 -25.40 -7.43 -0.56
N HIS A 374 -25.27 -6.10 -0.55
CA HIS A 374 -26.24 -5.22 0.12
C HIS A 374 -27.50 -4.93 -0.69
N VAL A 375 -27.48 -5.16 -2.02
CA VAL A 375 -28.58 -4.74 -2.92
C VAL A 375 -29.17 -5.87 -3.78
N ASP A 376 -28.63 -7.08 -3.72
CA ASP A 376 -29.06 -8.25 -4.51
C ASP A 376 -30.56 -8.55 -4.39
N PHE A 377 -31.13 -8.33 -3.21
CA PHE A 377 -32.55 -8.52 -2.96
C PHE A 377 -33.47 -7.54 -3.71
N PHE A 378 -32.96 -6.41 -4.23
CA PHE A 378 -33.75 -5.54 -5.11
C PHE A 378 -34.02 -6.22 -6.44
N GLU A 379 -33.07 -7.02 -6.93
CA GLU A 379 -33.26 -7.81 -8.15
C GLU A 379 -34.19 -8.98 -7.89
N GLU A 380 -33.94 -9.81 -6.88
CA GLU A 380 -34.73 -10.97 -6.52
C GLU A 380 -34.63 -11.24 -5.02
N VAL A 381 -35.75 -11.57 -4.39
CA VAL A 381 -35.76 -11.95 -2.97
C VAL A 381 -35.02 -13.29 -2.82
N PRO A 382 -33.91 -13.38 -2.08
CA PRO A 382 -33.21 -14.64 -1.88
C PRO A 382 -34.07 -15.65 -1.13
N GLU A 383 -33.75 -16.94 -1.24
CA GLU A 383 -34.34 -17.94 -0.37
C GLU A 383 -33.94 -17.69 1.08
N TYR A 384 -34.90 -17.76 1.99
CA TYR A 384 -34.70 -17.55 3.42
C TYR A 384 -35.59 -18.46 4.25
N ASP A 385 -35.13 -18.79 5.45
CA ASP A 385 -35.87 -19.57 6.43
C ASP A 385 -36.85 -18.68 7.21
N ILE A 386 -38.06 -19.19 7.52
CA ILE A 386 -39.09 -18.42 8.25
C ILE A 386 -38.65 -18.02 9.65
N SER A 387 -37.68 -18.69 10.26
CA SER A 387 -37.06 -18.26 11.53
C SER A 387 -36.51 -16.84 11.49
N MET A 388 -36.22 -16.28 10.29
CA MET A 388 -35.77 -14.91 10.11
C MET A 388 -36.79 -13.88 10.59
N TYR A 389 -38.11 -14.24 10.65
CA TYR A 389 -39.12 -13.41 11.23
C TYR A 389 -39.06 -13.32 12.76
N ALA A 390 -38.38 -14.28 13.42
CA ALA A 390 -38.17 -14.26 14.84
C ALA A 390 -37.10 -13.26 15.25
N HIS A 391 -37.43 -12.27 16.06
CA HIS A 391 -36.46 -11.30 16.55
C HIS A 391 -36.70 -10.96 18.02
N LYS A 392 -35.74 -11.34 18.87
CA LYS A 392 -35.88 -11.19 20.35
C LYS A 392 -36.15 -9.75 20.80
N LYS A 393 -35.43 -8.76 20.23
CA LYS A 393 -35.57 -7.35 20.61
C LYS A 393 -36.90 -6.74 20.11
N MET A 394 -37.35 -7.14 18.92
CA MET A 394 -38.60 -6.67 18.31
C MET A 394 -39.81 -7.46 18.83
N LYS A 395 -39.58 -8.58 19.51
CA LYS A 395 -40.60 -9.50 20.06
C LYS A 395 -41.49 -10.11 18.97
N THR A 396 -40.94 -10.40 17.83
CA THR A 396 -41.63 -11.06 16.71
C THR A 396 -41.32 -12.54 16.66
N SER A 397 -42.26 -13.30 16.12
CA SER A 397 -42.16 -14.70 15.73
C SER A 397 -42.71 -14.88 14.30
N PRO A 398 -42.52 -16.03 13.65
CA PRO A 398 -43.16 -16.32 12.36
C PRO A 398 -44.70 -16.16 12.43
N GLU A 399 -45.36 -16.65 13.48
CA GLU A 399 -46.81 -16.57 13.67
C GLU A 399 -47.27 -15.13 13.80
N SER A 400 -46.63 -14.35 14.72
CA SER A 400 -46.99 -12.94 14.91
C SER A 400 -46.70 -12.08 13.67
N SER A 401 -45.67 -12.44 12.91
CA SER A 401 -45.33 -11.78 11.64
C SER A 401 -46.35 -12.04 10.56
N LEU A 402 -46.86 -13.28 10.47
CA LEU A 402 -47.95 -13.63 9.56
C LEU A 402 -49.21 -12.81 9.86
N GLU A 403 -49.60 -12.67 11.15
CA GLU A 403 -50.76 -11.85 11.54
C GLU A 403 -50.57 -10.38 11.14
N VAL A 404 -49.41 -9.79 11.42
CA VAL A 404 -49.11 -8.40 11.06
C VAL A 404 -49.16 -8.19 9.55
N LEU A 405 -48.52 -9.12 8.74
CA LEU A 405 -48.50 -8.99 7.28
C LEU A 405 -49.91 -9.10 6.68
N LYS A 406 -50.75 -9.99 7.18
CA LYS A 406 -52.16 -10.12 6.73
C LYS A 406 -53.00 -8.89 7.05
N ASP A 407 -52.80 -8.31 8.23
CA ASP A 407 -53.59 -7.17 8.69
C ASP A 407 -53.20 -5.86 7.99
N ILE A 408 -51.87 -5.71 7.66
CA ILE A 408 -51.37 -4.49 7.00
C ILE A 408 -51.53 -4.51 5.48
N LEU A 409 -51.60 -5.68 4.84
CA LEU A 409 -51.67 -5.81 3.38
C LEU A 409 -52.81 -5.01 2.73
N PRO A 410 -54.08 -5.04 3.24
CA PRO A 410 -55.18 -4.25 2.67
C PRO A 410 -54.92 -2.74 2.73
N ARG A 411 -54.21 -2.25 3.75
CA ARG A 411 -53.87 -0.82 3.88
C ARG A 411 -52.79 -0.44 2.84
N LEU A 412 -51.80 -1.29 2.60
CA LEU A 412 -50.79 -1.10 1.59
C LEU A 412 -51.41 -1.13 0.18
N GLU A 413 -52.42 -1.97 -0.07
CA GLU A 413 -53.13 -2.05 -1.37
C GLU A 413 -53.90 -0.77 -1.71
N VAL A 414 -54.45 -0.06 -0.73
CA VAL A 414 -55.20 1.20 -0.95
C VAL A 414 -54.29 2.43 -0.87
N GLN A 415 -53.08 2.33 -0.33
CA GLN A 415 -52.11 3.42 -0.26
C GLN A 415 -51.68 3.85 -1.67
N GLU A 416 -51.89 5.09 -2.03
CA GLU A 416 -51.53 5.63 -3.35
C GLU A 416 -50.08 6.18 -3.38
N ASP A 417 -49.73 6.98 -2.34
CA ASP A 417 -48.39 7.54 -2.18
C ASP A 417 -47.46 6.54 -1.51
N TYR A 418 -46.51 5.98 -2.31
CA TYR A 418 -45.50 5.04 -1.83
C TYR A 418 -44.17 5.70 -1.47
N SER A 419 -44.16 7.02 -1.24
CA SER A 419 -42.99 7.67 -0.66
C SER A 419 -42.68 7.15 0.73
N ASN A 420 -41.42 7.15 1.12
CA ASN A 420 -40.96 6.72 2.45
C ASN A 420 -41.78 7.38 3.57
N ASP A 421 -42.01 8.68 3.45
CA ASP A 421 -42.69 9.47 4.50
C ASP A 421 -44.18 9.12 4.61
N ALA A 422 -44.87 8.94 3.49
CA ALA A 422 -46.29 8.53 3.47
C ALA A 422 -46.46 7.11 4.01
N LEU A 423 -45.61 6.17 3.58
CA LEU A 423 -45.61 4.80 4.10
C LEU A 423 -45.30 4.75 5.60
N TYR A 424 -44.29 5.53 6.04
CA TYR A 424 -43.93 5.59 7.46
C TYR A 424 -45.06 6.17 8.32
N ALA A 425 -45.70 7.23 7.86
CA ALA A 425 -46.85 7.84 8.55
C ALA A 425 -48.01 6.84 8.70
N MET A 426 -48.39 6.17 7.61
CA MET A 426 -49.45 5.16 7.61
C MET A 426 -49.15 3.99 8.56
N LEU A 427 -47.92 3.49 8.53
CA LEU A 427 -47.49 2.39 9.41
C LEU A 427 -47.44 2.84 10.89
N CYS A 428 -47.08 4.08 11.17
CA CYS A 428 -47.11 4.64 12.53
C CYS A 428 -48.53 4.79 13.07
N GLU A 429 -49.50 5.13 12.22
CA GLU A 429 -50.94 5.15 12.60
C GLU A 429 -51.41 3.74 12.95
N TYR A 430 -51.07 2.75 12.11
CA TYR A 430 -51.36 1.34 12.39
C TYR A 430 -50.75 0.84 13.71
N VAL A 431 -49.48 1.19 13.96
CA VAL A 431 -48.79 0.86 15.21
C VAL A 431 -49.53 1.43 16.44
N LYS A 432 -50.00 2.68 16.36
CA LYS A 432 -50.77 3.31 17.44
C LYS A 432 -52.15 2.65 17.65
N GLU A 433 -52.85 2.38 16.56
CA GLU A 433 -54.18 1.75 16.58
C GLU A 433 -54.14 0.38 17.27
N LYS A 434 -53.08 -0.41 16.99
CA LYS A 434 -52.88 -1.76 17.52
C LYS A 434 -52.11 -1.80 18.84
N GLU A 435 -51.69 -0.66 19.37
CA GLU A 435 -50.82 -0.56 20.55
C GLU A 435 -49.51 -1.34 20.45
N TYR A 436 -48.99 -1.52 19.20
CA TYR A 436 -47.77 -2.20 18.94
C TYR A 436 -46.55 -1.28 19.12
N LYS A 437 -45.33 -1.88 19.10
CA LYS A 437 -44.07 -1.14 18.92
C LYS A 437 -43.70 -1.07 17.45
N ASN A 438 -43.06 0.01 17.02
CA ASN A 438 -42.62 0.18 15.62
C ASN A 438 -41.87 -1.06 15.07
N GLY A 439 -40.92 -1.59 15.84
CA GLY A 439 -40.12 -2.75 15.40
C GLY A 439 -40.95 -4.01 15.22
N TYR A 440 -42.07 -4.17 15.95
CA TYR A 440 -42.97 -5.31 15.84
C TYR A 440 -43.66 -5.36 14.47
N VAL A 441 -43.92 -4.21 13.88
CA VAL A 441 -44.55 -4.06 12.56
C VAL A 441 -43.51 -3.96 11.44
N MET A 442 -42.48 -3.13 11.66
CA MET A 442 -41.47 -2.87 10.60
C MET A 442 -40.59 -4.07 10.29
N TRP A 443 -40.30 -4.93 11.27
CA TRP A 443 -39.47 -6.10 11.08
C TRP A 443 -40.08 -7.14 10.09
N PRO A 444 -41.34 -7.59 10.27
CA PRO A 444 -42.02 -8.47 9.35
C PRO A 444 -42.03 -7.92 7.90
N ILE A 445 -42.41 -6.65 7.75
CA ILE A 445 -42.50 -6.01 6.43
C ILE A 445 -41.11 -5.98 5.76
N ARG A 446 -40.06 -5.56 6.49
CA ARG A 446 -38.72 -5.51 5.98
C ARG A 446 -38.21 -6.90 5.54
N THR A 447 -38.48 -7.91 6.37
CA THR A 447 -38.12 -9.30 6.06
C THR A 447 -38.85 -9.80 4.81
N ALA A 448 -40.17 -9.53 4.72
CA ALA A 448 -40.98 -9.93 3.56
C ALA A 448 -40.49 -9.30 2.24
N VAL A 449 -40.12 -8.02 2.23
CA VAL A 449 -39.71 -7.33 0.99
C VAL A 449 -38.27 -7.57 0.61
N SER A 450 -37.43 -8.06 1.53
CA SER A 450 -35.98 -8.23 1.28
C SER A 450 -35.45 -9.64 1.38
N GLY A 451 -36.07 -10.50 2.20
CA GLY A 451 -35.51 -11.82 2.54
C GLY A 451 -34.16 -11.73 3.27
N LYS A 452 -33.81 -10.58 3.85
CA LYS A 452 -32.51 -10.33 4.49
C LYS A 452 -32.68 -9.97 5.97
N GLN A 453 -31.77 -10.49 6.78
CA GLN A 453 -31.70 -10.10 8.20
C GLN A 453 -31.16 -8.68 8.38
N MET A 454 -30.26 -8.25 7.50
CA MET A 454 -29.72 -6.89 7.47
C MET A 454 -29.96 -6.28 6.10
N THR A 455 -30.41 -5.03 6.08
CA THR A 455 -30.69 -4.25 4.87
C THR A 455 -30.10 -2.86 4.98
N PRO A 456 -29.74 -2.21 3.87
CA PRO A 456 -29.19 -0.85 3.89
C PRO A 456 -30.21 0.19 4.35
N GLY A 457 -31.52 -0.06 4.15
CA GLY A 457 -32.62 0.81 4.54
C GLY A 457 -33.67 0.13 5.42
N GLY A 458 -34.55 0.90 6.02
CA GLY A 458 -35.74 0.41 6.73
C GLY A 458 -36.85 -0.03 5.76
N ALA A 459 -37.88 -0.74 6.26
CA ALA A 459 -38.99 -1.28 5.47
C ALA A 459 -39.58 -0.26 4.47
N THR A 460 -39.89 0.95 4.91
CA THR A 460 -40.54 2.00 4.11
C THR A 460 -39.63 2.51 2.99
N LYS A 461 -38.33 2.69 3.25
CA LYS A 461 -37.35 3.07 2.23
C LYS A 461 -37.17 1.99 1.15
N LEU A 462 -37.21 0.71 1.55
CA LEU A 462 -37.15 -0.39 0.60
C LEU A 462 -38.41 -0.43 -0.27
N MET A 463 -39.58 -0.26 0.31
CA MET A 463 -40.86 -0.24 -0.43
C MET A 463 -40.97 0.97 -1.37
N GLU A 464 -40.45 2.16 -0.98
CA GLU A 464 -40.35 3.32 -1.87
C GLU A 464 -39.60 3.00 -3.16
N VAL A 465 -38.43 2.34 -3.06
CA VAL A 465 -37.61 1.97 -4.21
C VAL A 465 -38.22 0.83 -5.04
N LEU A 466 -38.78 -0.19 -4.37
CA LEU A 466 -39.45 -1.31 -5.04
C LEU A 466 -40.74 -0.91 -5.74
N GLY A 467 -41.37 0.15 -5.27
CA GLY A 467 -42.68 0.56 -5.72
C GLY A 467 -43.82 -0.30 -5.17
N LYS A 468 -45.04 0.15 -5.42
CA LYS A 468 -46.28 -0.45 -4.88
C LYS A 468 -46.45 -1.90 -5.31
N GLU A 469 -46.41 -2.16 -6.60
CA GLU A 469 -46.74 -3.49 -7.17
C GLU A 469 -45.78 -4.55 -6.69
N GLU A 470 -44.46 -4.31 -6.74
CA GLU A 470 -43.44 -5.26 -6.30
C GLU A 470 -43.49 -5.47 -4.79
N SER A 471 -43.69 -4.41 -3.99
CA SER A 471 -43.79 -4.52 -2.53
C SER A 471 -44.97 -5.38 -2.12
N ILE A 472 -46.17 -5.19 -2.73
CA ILE A 472 -47.37 -5.99 -2.47
C ILE A 472 -47.15 -7.44 -2.89
N SER A 473 -46.56 -7.66 -4.06
CA SER A 473 -46.25 -9.01 -4.57
C SER A 473 -45.35 -9.79 -3.59
N ARG A 474 -44.29 -9.16 -3.10
CA ARG A 474 -43.35 -9.77 -2.14
C ARG A 474 -44.01 -10.07 -0.79
N ILE A 475 -44.86 -9.17 -0.29
CA ILE A 475 -45.60 -9.38 0.95
C ILE A 475 -46.59 -10.55 0.81
N LYS A 476 -47.31 -10.66 -0.31
CA LYS A 476 -48.19 -11.79 -0.59
C LYS A 476 -47.43 -13.12 -0.64
N ALA A 477 -46.30 -13.17 -1.34
CA ALA A 477 -45.46 -14.35 -1.38
C ALA A 477 -44.92 -14.74 0.01
N ALA A 478 -44.58 -13.75 0.84
CA ALA A 478 -44.16 -13.99 2.22
C ALA A 478 -45.27 -14.56 3.10
N ILE A 479 -46.50 -14.09 2.93
CA ILE A 479 -47.70 -14.62 3.63
C ILE A 479 -47.92 -16.08 3.23
N GLU A 480 -47.91 -16.39 1.92
CA GLU A 480 -48.06 -17.78 1.42
C GLU A 480 -46.98 -18.71 1.95
N LYS A 481 -45.73 -18.23 1.99
CA LYS A 481 -44.61 -18.98 2.56
C LYS A 481 -44.81 -19.28 4.05
N LEU A 482 -45.19 -18.27 4.83
CA LEU A 482 -45.43 -18.45 6.26
C LEU A 482 -46.62 -19.39 6.52
N GLU A 483 -47.70 -19.29 5.75
CA GLU A 483 -48.89 -20.21 5.89
C GLU A 483 -48.54 -21.67 5.58
N LYS A 484 -47.60 -21.87 4.67
CA LYS A 484 -47.16 -23.22 4.26
C LYS A 484 -46.23 -23.89 5.25
N GLU A 485 -45.38 -23.10 5.88
CA GLU A 485 -44.26 -23.58 6.71
C GLU A 485 -44.58 -23.54 8.23
N LEU A 486 -45.64 -22.82 8.67
CA LEU A 486 -46.23 -22.90 10.02
C LEU A 486 -47.21 -24.06 10.15
#